data_bbb5eede802f68320a86ab363f78b5f0
#
_entry.id   bbb5eede802f68320a86ab363f78b5f0
#
_cell.length_a   1.000
_cell.length_b   1.000
_cell.length_c   1.000
_cell.angle_alpha   90.00
_cell.angle_beta   90.00
_cell.angle_gamma   90.00
#
_symmetry.space_group_name_H-M   'P 1'
#
loop_
_entity.id
_entity.type
_entity.pdbx_description
1 polymer ?
#
loop_
_entity_poly.entity_id
_entity_poly.type
_entity_poly.pdbx_seq_one_letter_code
_entity_poly.pdbx_strand_id
1 'polypeptide(L)'
;MNWQEGTFAPPGEPGVTGDLFSPDCPTRQLLDRIGDKWTSMLIKVLAENHPAELGFAELRRRAPGVSNKMLSQTLQSLSRDGLVTRRVEASVPPRVHYALTSLGLSLDAPLAVVRAWAEQHISTIEERRRSSDQ
;
A
#
# COMPACT_ATOMS: atom_id res chain seq x y z
N MET A 1 6.34 -2.63 -21.11
CA MET A 1 6.50 -3.79 -20.24
C MET A 1 5.28 -4.70 -20.35
N ASN A 2 5.50 -5.94 -20.66
CA ASN A 2 4.41 -6.89 -20.75
C ASN A 2 4.30 -7.69 -19.45
N TRP A 3 3.71 -7.08 -18.46
CA TRP A 3 3.56 -7.69 -17.15
C TRP A 3 2.48 -8.77 -17.13
N GLN A 4 1.82 -8.99 -18.26
CA GLN A 4 0.86 -10.08 -18.40
C GLN A 4 1.56 -11.43 -18.58
N GLU A 5 2.79 -11.40 -19.03
CA GLU A 5 3.56 -12.60 -19.23
C GLU A 5 4.47 -12.88 -18.05
N GLY A 6 4.31 -14.01 -17.42
CA GLY A 6 5.23 -14.52 -16.41
C GLY A 6 5.05 -14.00 -15.00
N THR A 7 4.37 -12.87 -14.79
CA THR A 7 4.18 -12.32 -13.44
C THR A 7 2.74 -12.41 -12.98
N PHE A 8 1.85 -12.79 -13.88
CA PHE A 8 0.43 -12.77 -13.63
C PHE A 8 -0.15 -14.13 -13.95
N ALA A 9 -0.57 -14.87 -12.93
CA ALA A 9 -1.21 -16.16 -13.12
C ALA A 9 -2.63 -15.94 -13.64
N PRO A 10 -3.04 -16.68 -14.67
CA PRO A 10 -4.41 -16.57 -15.15
C PRO A 10 -5.41 -17.10 -14.12
N PRO A 11 -6.67 -16.63 -14.16
CA PRO A 11 -7.70 -17.15 -13.27
C PRO A 11 -7.86 -18.66 -13.42
N GLY A 12 -8.01 -19.33 -12.29
CA GLY A 12 -8.17 -20.78 -12.27
C GLY A 12 -6.89 -21.55 -12.09
N GLU A 13 -5.73 -20.89 -12.16
CA GLU A 13 -4.47 -21.52 -11.85
C GLU A 13 -4.34 -21.79 -10.35
N PRO A 14 -3.55 -22.83 -9.96
CA PRO A 14 -3.28 -23.05 -8.54
C PRO A 14 -2.65 -21.82 -7.91
N GLY A 15 -3.20 -21.38 -6.78
CA GLY A 15 -2.74 -20.20 -6.09
C GLY A 15 -3.47 -18.91 -6.47
N VAL A 16 -4.26 -18.94 -7.54
CA VAL A 16 -5.15 -17.83 -7.89
C VAL A 16 -6.54 -18.18 -7.41
N THR A 17 -7.12 -17.34 -6.58
CA THR A 17 -8.39 -17.64 -5.95
C THR A 17 -9.50 -16.76 -6.50
N GLY A 18 -10.51 -17.40 -7.02
CA GLY A 18 -11.80 -16.81 -7.27
C GLY A 18 -11.90 -15.92 -8.49
N ASP A 19 -13.09 -15.45 -8.66
CA ASP A 19 -13.49 -14.50 -9.69
C ASP A 19 -13.34 -13.09 -9.11
N LEU A 20 -12.54 -12.26 -9.75
CA LEU A 20 -12.26 -10.89 -9.31
C LEU A 20 -13.55 -10.06 -9.13
N PHE A 21 -14.58 -10.38 -9.89
CA PHE A 21 -15.84 -9.65 -9.81
C PHE A 21 -16.78 -10.16 -8.71
N SER A 22 -16.40 -11.24 -8.03
CA SER A 22 -17.17 -11.73 -6.89
C SER A 22 -16.80 -10.94 -5.63
N PRO A 23 -17.80 -10.48 -4.83
CA PRO A 23 -17.50 -9.78 -3.58
C PRO A 23 -16.70 -10.62 -2.58
N ASP A 24 -16.78 -11.95 -2.69
CA ASP A 24 -16.09 -12.86 -1.79
C ASP A 24 -14.67 -13.21 -2.24
N CYS A 25 -14.23 -12.67 -3.37
CA CYS A 25 -12.91 -12.98 -3.90
C CYS A 25 -11.81 -12.38 -3.02
N PRO A 26 -10.89 -13.20 -2.48
CA PRO A 26 -9.80 -12.68 -1.64
C PRO A 26 -8.91 -11.69 -2.35
N THR A 27 -8.68 -11.87 -3.65
CA THR A 27 -7.89 -10.92 -4.44
C THR A 27 -8.58 -9.56 -4.53
N ARG A 28 -9.89 -9.56 -4.73
CA ARG A 28 -10.67 -8.32 -4.74
C ARG A 28 -10.59 -7.59 -3.40
N GLN A 29 -10.70 -8.33 -2.32
CA GLN A 29 -10.60 -7.77 -0.97
C GLN A 29 -9.20 -7.21 -0.70
N LEU A 30 -8.17 -7.89 -1.17
CA LEU A 30 -6.81 -7.39 -1.05
C LEU A 30 -6.61 -6.11 -1.85
N LEU A 31 -7.15 -6.04 -3.06
CA LEU A 31 -7.05 -4.82 -3.88
C LEU A 31 -7.70 -3.62 -3.18
N ASP A 32 -8.81 -3.83 -2.47
CA ASP A 32 -9.42 -2.77 -1.68
C ASP A 32 -8.44 -2.22 -0.64
N ARG A 33 -7.71 -3.11 0.03
CA ARG A 33 -6.77 -2.68 1.07
C ARG A 33 -5.54 -1.98 0.51
N ILE A 34 -4.97 -2.51 -0.58
CA ILE A 34 -3.74 -1.94 -1.13
C ILE A 34 -3.99 -0.76 -2.08
N GLY A 35 -5.24 -0.56 -2.51
CA GLY A 35 -5.60 0.56 -3.37
C GLY A 35 -5.77 1.89 -2.65
N ASP A 36 -5.59 1.90 -1.35
CA ASP A 36 -5.71 3.09 -0.52
C ASP A 36 -4.46 3.95 -0.63
N LYS A 37 -4.65 5.27 -0.72
CA LYS A 37 -3.52 6.22 -0.81
C LYS A 37 -2.58 6.13 0.39
N TRP A 38 -3.11 5.91 1.59
CA TRP A 38 -2.27 5.82 2.79
C TRP A 38 -1.39 4.58 2.75
N THR A 39 -1.93 3.46 2.26
CA THR A 39 -1.13 2.25 2.04
C THR A 39 0.01 2.54 1.08
N SER A 40 -0.28 3.16 -0.06
CA SER A 40 0.74 3.49 -1.05
C SER A 40 1.83 4.39 -0.46
N MET A 41 1.43 5.42 0.29
CA MET A 41 2.37 6.36 0.91
C MET A 41 3.24 5.68 1.96
N LEU A 42 2.65 4.84 2.82
CA LEU A 42 3.40 4.15 3.87
C LEU A 42 4.35 3.11 3.31
N ILE A 43 3.93 2.36 2.29
CA ILE A 43 4.81 1.41 1.61
C ILE A 43 6.02 2.16 1.03
N LYS A 44 5.78 3.30 0.38
CA LYS A 44 6.87 4.12 -0.19
C LYS A 44 7.86 4.56 0.89
N VAL A 45 7.34 5.12 2.00
CA VAL A 45 8.19 5.61 3.08
C VAL A 45 9.01 4.48 3.70
N LEU A 46 8.38 3.34 3.96
CA LEU A 46 9.08 2.20 4.55
C LEU A 46 10.08 1.59 3.57
N ALA A 47 9.76 1.57 2.27
CA ALA A 47 10.68 1.06 1.25
C ALA A 47 11.93 1.94 1.13
N GLU A 48 11.78 3.24 1.22
CA GLU A 48 12.91 4.18 1.16
C GLU A 48 13.88 3.99 2.34
N ASN A 49 13.40 3.44 3.43
CA ASN A 49 14.20 3.23 4.64
C ASN A 49 14.52 1.75 4.90
N HIS A 50 14.05 0.86 4.03
CA HIS A 50 14.25 -0.58 4.21
C HIS A 50 15.75 -0.92 4.25
N PRO A 51 16.22 -1.77 5.17
CA PRO A 51 15.46 -2.57 6.13
C PRO A 51 15.23 -1.91 7.49
N ALA A 52 15.52 -0.62 7.63
CA ALA A 52 15.37 0.09 8.90
C ALA A 52 13.92 0.19 9.33
N GLU A 53 13.72 0.16 10.63
CA GLU A 53 12.41 0.37 11.23
C GLU A 53 12.13 1.86 11.38
N LEU A 54 10.84 2.22 11.30
CA LEU A 54 10.38 3.58 11.59
C LEU A 54 9.33 3.51 12.69
N GLY A 55 9.37 4.48 13.59
CA GLY A 55 8.38 4.59 14.64
C GLY A 55 7.07 5.20 14.14
N PHE A 56 6.03 5.06 14.95
CA PHE A 56 4.71 5.57 14.63
C PHE A 56 4.73 7.10 14.37
N ALA A 57 5.39 7.86 15.23
CA ALA A 57 5.44 9.31 15.09
C ALA A 57 6.17 9.73 13.82
N GLU A 58 7.23 9.01 13.45
CA GLU A 58 7.98 9.26 12.23
C GLU A 58 7.11 9.02 10.99
N LEU A 59 6.39 7.91 10.99
CA LEU A 59 5.49 7.58 9.88
C LEU A 59 4.39 8.63 9.74
N ARG A 60 3.84 9.08 10.86
CA ARG A 60 2.80 10.11 10.84
C ARG A 60 3.35 11.41 10.25
N ARG A 61 4.56 11.79 10.62
CA ARG A 61 5.18 13.01 10.10
C ARG A 61 5.41 12.93 8.60
N ARG A 62 5.74 11.73 8.09
CA ARG A 62 6.03 11.52 6.68
C ARG A 62 4.81 11.29 5.81
N ALA A 63 3.62 11.20 6.42
CA ALA A 63 2.35 11.07 5.71
C ALA A 63 1.44 12.22 6.12
N PRO A 64 1.74 13.45 5.66
CA PRO A 64 0.97 14.62 6.09
C PRO A 64 -0.52 14.46 5.82
N GLY A 65 -1.33 14.83 6.81
CA GLY A 65 -2.77 14.74 6.71
C GLY A 65 -3.38 13.45 7.26
N VAL A 66 -2.55 12.46 7.56
CA VAL A 66 -3.08 11.21 8.13
C VAL A 66 -3.42 11.42 9.61
N SER A 67 -4.60 10.96 10.02
CA SER A 67 -4.98 10.97 11.43
C SER A 67 -4.31 9.79 12.16
N ASN A 68 -4.19 9.90 13.47
CA ASN A 68 -3.71 8.79 14.28
C ASN A 68 -4.53 7.52 14.07
N LYS A 69 -5.85 7.69 13.99
CA LYS A 69 -6.76 6.57 13.77
C LYS A 69 -6.51 5.90 12.42
N MET A 70 -6.42 6.68 11.35
CA MET A 70 -6.21 6.16 10.01
C MET A 70 -4.84 5.49 9.89
N LEU A 71 -3.79 6.11 10.43
CA LEU A 71 -2.46 5.52 10.42
C LEU A 71 -2.44 4.19 11.16
N SER A 72 -3.04 4.17 12.35
CA SER A 72 -3.12 2.97 13.16
C SER A 72 -3.87 1.84 12.44
N GLN A 73 -5.01 2.16 11.82
CA GLN A 73 -5.80 1.18 11.08
C GLN A 73 -5.05 0.65 9.86
N THR A 74 -4.37 1.53 9.13
CA THR A 74 -3.62 1.13 7.95
C THR A 74 -2.45 0.23 8.32
N LEU A 75 -1.69 0.59 9.36
CA LEU A 75 -0.57 -0.22 9.83
C LEU A 75 -1.03 -1.57 10.36
N GLN A 76 -2.16 -1.61 11.05
CA GLN A 76 -2.74 -2.86 11.53
C GLN A 76 -3.12 -3.77 10.36
N SER A 77 -3.74 -3.21 9.34
CA SER A 77 -4.11 -3.95 8.13
C SER A 77 -2.88 -4.50 7.41
N LEU A 78 -1.85 -3.67 7.24
CA LEU A 78 -0.60 -4.09 6.61
C LEU A 78 0.10 -5.18 7.42
N SER A 79 0.05 -5.09 8.73
CA SER A 79 0.63 -6.10 9.61
C SER A 79 -0.11 -7.43 9.50
N ARG A 80 -1.44 -7.40 9.44
CA ARG A 80 -2.25 -8.61 9.28
C ARG A 80 -2.01 -9.30 7.95
N ASP A 81 -1.78 -8.53 6.90
CA ASP A 81 -1.48 -9.07 5.59
C ASP A 81 -0.03 -9.53 5.45
N GLY A 82 0.79 -9.35 6.49
CA GLY A 82 2.19 -9.76 6.46
C GLY A 82 3.08 -8.87 5.61
N LEU A 83 2.63 -7.65 5.33
CA LEU A 83 3.40 -6.69 4.52
C LEU A 83 4.35 -5.85 5.36
N VAL A 84 4.05 -5.67 6.65
CA VAL A 84 4.92 -4.99 7.59
C VAL A 84 5.07 -5.84 8.87
N THR A 85 6.20 -5.65 9.54
CA THR A 85 6.39 -6.16 10.89
C THR A 85 6.11 -5.04 11.89
N ARG A 86 5.62 -5.44 13.05
CA ARG A 86 5.37 -4.53 14.17
C ARG A 86 6.16 -5.01 15.38
N ARG A 87 7.02 -4.16 15.88
CA ARG A 87 7.82 -4.50 17.05
C ARG A 87 7.53 -3.50 18.18
N VAL A 88 7.21 -4.01 19.35
CA VAL A 88 6.98 -3.18 20.53
C VAL A 88 8.25 -3.16 21.35
N GLU A 89 8.79 -1.97 21.58
CA GLU A 89 9.95 -1.77 22.42
C GLU A 89 9.50 -1.64 23.87
N ALA A 90 10.15 -2.39 24.76
CA ALA A 90 9.86 -2.37 26.19
C ALA A 90 10.43 -1.12 26.84
N SER A 91 9.75 -0.01 26.66
CA SER A 91 10.10 1.29 27.24
C SER A 91 8.87 1.86 27.93
N VAL A 92 9.03 2.97 28.66
CA VAL A 92 7.92 3.65 29.33
C VAL A 92 7.91 5.11 28.87
N PRO A 93 6.93 5.50 28.03
CA PRO A 93 5.89 4.67 27.43
C PRO A 93 6.42 3.73 26.35
N PRO A 94 5.71 2.64 26.04
CA PRO A 94 6.15 1.71 24.99
C PRO A 94 6.23 2.40 23.64
N ARG A 95 7.25 2.03 22.85
CA ARG A 95 7.40 2.52 21.48
C ARG A 95 7.14 1.39 20.51
N VAL A 96 6.52 1.71 19.39
CA VAL A 96 6.20 0.73 18.37
C VAL A 96 6.97 1.08 17.09
N HIS A 97 7.60 0.08 16.52
CA HIS A 97 8.42 0.22 15.33
C HIS A 97 7.89 -0.66 14.21
N TYR A 98 7.97 -0.16 12.99
CA TYR A 98 7.44 -0.83 11.80
C TYR A 98 8.52 -0.93 10.73
N ALA A 99 8.53 -2.04 10.00
CA ALA A 99 9.42 -2.24 8.86
C ALA A 99 8.72 -3.09 7.81
N LEU A 100 9.12 -2.97 6.57
CA LEU A 100 8.60 -3.84 5.52
C LEU A 100 9.13 -5.26 5.66
N THR A 101 8.27 -6.22 5.38
CA THR A 101 8.71 -7.60 5.14
C THR A 101 9.18 -7.71 3.68
N SER A 102 9.76 -8.85 3.31
CA SER A 102 10.08 -9.12 1.90
C SER A 102 8.85 -9.02 1.02
N LEU A 103 7.72 -9.52 1.51
CA LEU A 103 6.45 -9.42 0.79
C LEU A 103 6.02 -7.97 0.62
N GLY A 104 6.11 -7.17 1.68
CA GLY A 104 5.78 -5.75 1.60
C GLY A 104 6.68 -5.01 0.63
N LEU A 105 7.97 -5.31 0.63
CA LEU A 105 8.91 -4.70 -0.29
C LEU A 105 8.54 -5.04 -1.76
N SER A 106 8.05 -6.25 -2.00
CA SER A 106 7.65 -6.66 -3.35
C SER A 106 6.44 -5.86 -3.86
N LEU A 107 5.66 -5.26 -2.98
CA LEU A 107 4.52 -4.43 -3.36
C LEU A 107 4.94 -3.02 -3.78
N ASP A 108 6.11 -2.56 -3.37
CA ASP A 108 6.54 -1.19 -3.66
C ASP A 108 6.65 -0.90 -5.15
N ALA A 109 7.22 -1.81 -5.93
CA ALA A 109 7.43 -1.58 -7.36
C ALA A 109 6.10 -1.37 -8.12
N PRO A 110 5.09 -2.24 -7.99
CA PRO A 110 3.82 -2.00 -8.67
C PRO A 110 3.12 -0.72 -8.20
N LEU A 111 3.19 -0.39 -6.92
CA LEU A 111 2.60 0.86 -6.42
C LEU A 111 3.35 2.07 -6.96
N ALA A 112 4.68 1.98 -7.09
CA ALA A 112 5.47 3.06 -7.67
C ALA A 112 5.08 3.32 -9.12
N VAL A 113 4.79 2.26 -9.88
CA VAL A 113 4.31 2.41 -11.26
C VAL A 113 2.97 3.15 -11.29
N VAL A 114 2.04 2.79 -10.41
CA VAL A 114 0.75 3.46 -10.33
C VAL A 114 0.92 4.93 -9.95
N ARG A 115 1.78 5.23 -8.98
CA ARG A 115 2.06 6.62 -8.59
C ARG A 115 2.65 7.42 -9.74
N ALA A 116 3.60 6.84 -10.46
CA ALA A 116 4.22 7.50 -11.61
C ALA A 116 3.20 7.78 -12.71
N TRP A 117 2.33 6.84 -12.98
CA TRP A 117 1.26 7.03 -13.95
C TRP A 117 0.37 8.20 -13.56
N ALA A 118 -0.01 8.25 -12.27
CA ALA A 118 -0.85 9.33 -11.76
C ALA A 118 -0.15 10.70 -11.91
N GLU A 119 1.13 10.79 -11.58
CA GLU A 119 1.89 12.03 -11.73
C GLU A 119 1.99 12.47 -13.17
N GLN A 120 2.16 11.54 -14.09
CA GLN A 120 2.26 11.86 -15.51
C GLN A 120 0.95 12.37 -16.10
N HIS A 121 -0.17 11.94 -15.56
CA HIS A 121 -1.48 12.19 -16.18
C HIS A 121 -2.38 13.10 -15.38
N ILE A 122 -1.94 13.55 -14.19
CA ILE A 122 -2.80 14.33 -13.31
C ILE A 122 -3.29 15.62 -13.97
N SER A 123 -2.44 16.31 -14.72
CA SER A 123 -2.82 17.56 -15.39
C SER A 123 -3.92 17.32 -16.41
N THR A 124 -3.79 16.25 -17.20
CA THR A 124 -4.81 15.88 -18.18
C THR A 124 -6.14 15.53 -17.51
N ILE A 125 -6.06 14.78 -16.41
CA ILE A 125 -7.25 14.35 -15.70
C ILE A 125 -7.96 15.57 -15.07
N GLU A 126 -7.21 16.46 -14.45
CA GLU A 126 -7.79 17.67 -13.87
C GLU A 126 -8.44 18.55 -14.91
N GLU A 127 -7.80 18.69 -16.06
CA GLU A 127 -8.36 19.45 -17.17
C GLU A 127 -9.68 18.85 -17.66
N ARG A 128 -9.73 17.52 -17.78
CA ARG A 128 -10.95 16.81 -18.17
C ARG A 128 -12.07 17.00 -17.15
N ARG A 129 -11.74 16.95 -15.88
CA ARG A 129 -12.73 17.15 -14.81
C ARG A 129 -13.27 18.57 -14.83
N ARG A 130 -12.44 19.57 -15.04
CA ARG A 130 -12.88 20.96 -15.15
C ARG A 130 -13.84 21.15 -16.33
N SER A 131 -13.52 20.55 -17.47
CA SER A 131 -14.39 20.62 -18.67
C SER A 131 -15.73 19.94 -18.43
N SER A 132 -15.74 18.83 -17.69
CA SER A 132 -16.97 18.10 -17.38
C SER A 132 -17.86 18.86 -16.40
N ASP A 133 -17.30 19.70 -15.54
CA ASP A 133 -18.04 20.43 -14.52
C ASP A 133 -18.65 21.74 -15.02
N GLN A 134 -18.44 22.08 -16.30
CA GLN A 134 -19.00 23.28 -16.91
C GLN A 134 -20.34 23.02 -17.58
#